data_fb7a04431b50ba54e4e02af3406ee100
#
_entry.id   fb7a04431b50ba54e4e02af3406ee100
#
_cell.length_a   1.000
_cell.length_b   1.000
_cell.length_c   1.000
_cell.angle_alpha   90.00
_cell.angle_beta   90.00
_cell.angle_gamma   90.00
#
_symmetry.space_group_name_H-M   'P 1'
#
loop_
_entity.id
_entity.type
_entity.pdbx_description
1 polymer ?
#
loop_
_entity_poly.entity_id
_entity_poly.type
_entity_poly.pdbx_seq_one_letter_code
_entity_poly.pdbx_strand_id
1 'polypeptide(L)'
;MRFARKKRMISSNAIQYTLSHLLKVAFPLRQPVHFTFEMNEQHVAVCLAEQYVLKFARFSDEEFDIFRAGKWPTPLRNLKSADGETDIPVFAPARLNGHPDITVESNRMKIPFDLITPSFLLLSREEEGCRNNRDAHDRFRYENSLAHHYGFIHLPLVDEYAMLLRKWVLEQLTPDWPLFKRTSQLIPTHDIDLFHRFQNPWQAFKSIVGRDLLIERNWSAVQNSFHEYKQWRKDTREDPYTSAIHELADVSKKNNLNPVFFFKAQIPGESDFQYSIDDPLVSQCISTLQEAGAEVGLHGSYGSYNDAELFCREKERLENASGGPVMCVRQHYLRYSAHPNPPKDSTLQIWQKAGIHDDYTLGFAEQPGFRCGTCHPFPLYDTENDRATNIIEHPLIVMDGSLFDYLHLNITDSNALIDKLLYRCQVVEGDFIILWHNHLLSRSYRNLFENIYLPLIQKHTT
;
A
#
# COMPACT_ATOMS: atom_id res chain seq x y z
N MET A 1 -2.83 -33.13 -1.35
CA MET A 1 -1.40 -33.39 -1.65
C MET A 1 -0.61 -32.11 -1.32
N ARG A 2 0.23 -32.11 -0.28
CA ARG A 2 1.17 -31.02 -0.03
C ARG A 2 2.23 -31.12 -1.12
N PHE A 3 2.20 -30.22 -2.10
CA PHE A 3 3.37 -30.03 -2.96
C PHE A 3 4.53 -29.64 -2.05
N ALA A 4 5.53 -30.51 -1.94
CA ALA A 4 6.81 -30.15 -1.36
C ALA A 4 7.36 -29.01 -2.22
N ARG A 5 7.19 -27.74 -1.77
CA ARG A 5 7.87 -26.60 -2.39
C ARG A 5 9.36 -26.91 -2.35
N LYS A 6 9.98 -27.01 -3.53
CA LYS A 6 11.44 -27.14 -3.64
C LYS A 6 12.09 -26.13 -2.69
N LYS A 7 13.13 -26.57 -1.95
CA LYS A 7 14.05 -25.64 -1.26
C LYS A 7 14.42 -24.54 -2.24
N ARG A 8 13.92 -23.33 -2.02
CA ARG A 8 14.25 -22.18 -2.86
C ARG A 8 15.25 -21.33 -2.08
N MET A 9 16.46 -21.29 -2.57
CA MET A 9 17.44 -20.28 -2.21
C MET A 9 16.87 -18.91 -2.61
N ILE A 10 17.25 -17.86 -1.87
CA ILE A 10 17.05 -16.51 -2.38
C ILE A 10 17.87 -16.39 -3.67
N SER A 11 17.22 -16.13 -4.78
CA SER A 11 17.85 -16.17 -6.10
C SER A 11 18.67 -14.91 -6.37
N SER A 12 19.54 -14.97 -7.38
CA SER A 12 20.24 -13.77 -7.87
C SER A 12 19.25 -12.68 -8.31
N ASN A 13 18.13 -13.05 -8.95
CA ASN A 13 17.09 -12.12 -9.37
C ASN A 13 16.43 -11.43 -8.17
N ALA A 14 16.13 -12.17 -7.12
CA ALA A 14 15.55 -11.64 -5.87
C ALA A 14 16.53 -10.68 -5.17
N ILE A 15 17.83 -11.00 -5.15
CA ILE A 15 18.88 -10.12 -4.61
C ILE A 15 19.00 -8.86 -5.45
N GLN A 16 19.10 -8.99 -6.78
CA GLN A 16 19.16 -7.86 -7.70
C GLN A 16 17.96 -6.92 -7.52
N TYR A 17 16.76 -7.48 -7.46
CA TYR A 17 15.52 -6.75 -7.23
C TYR A 17 15.55 -5.95 -5.92
N THR A 18 15.91 -6.61 -4.82
CA THR A 18 15.94 -6.00 -3.48
C THR A 18 17.00 -4.90 -3.38
N LEU A 19 18.20 -5.18 -3.89
CA LEU A 19 19.28 -4.20 -3.95
C LEU A 19 18.91 -3.00 -4.81
N SER A 20 18.24 -3.22 -5.95
CA SER A 20 17.78 -2.11 -6.80
C SER A 20 16.84 -1.17 -6.05
N HIS A 21 15.92 -1.69 -5.23
CA HIS A 21 15.05 -0.86 -4.42
C HIS A 21 15.81 -0.16 -3.28
N LEU A 22 16.57 -0.91 -2.47
CA LEU A 22 17.35 -0.35 -1.35
C LEU A 22 18.30 0.76 -1.82
N LEU A 23 19.02 0.55 -2.92
CA LEU A 23 19.98 1.52 -3.45
C LEU A 23 19.30 2.74 -4.08
N LYS A 24 18.13 2.56 -4.73
CA LYS A 24 17.31 3.66 -5.25
C LYS A 24 16.84 4.58 -4.13
N VAL A 25 16.38 4.02 -3.02
CA VAL A 25 15.93 4.79 -1.84
C VAL A 25 17.11 5.40 -1.11
N ALA A 26 18.19 4.63 -0.88
CA ALA A 26 19.39 5.11 -0.20
C ALA A 26 20.07 6.26 -0.96
N PHE A 27 20.19 6.13 -2.27
CA PHE A 27 20.96 7.08 -3.11
C PHE A 27 20.09 7.62 -4.24
N PRO A 28 19.23 8.63 -3.97
CA PRO A 28 18.40 9.26 -4.99
C PRO A 28 19.27 10.12 -5.91
N LEU A 29 19.61 9.55 -7.06
CA LEU A 29 20.38 10.16 -8.14
C LEU A 29 19.50 10.29 -9.38
N ARG A 30 19.80 11.24 -10.28
CA ARG A 30 19.10 11.36 -11.57
C ARG A 30 19.18 10.10 -12.40
N GLN A 31 20.31 9.38 -12.31
CA GLN A 31 20.48 8.04 -12.84
C GLN A 31 20.78 7.10 -11.67
N PRO A 32 20.13 5.93 -11.57
CA PRO A 32 20.39 4.97 -10.49
C PRO A 32 21.88 4.62 -10.39
N VAL A 33 22.35 4.39 -9.17
CA VAL A 33 23.73 3.91 -8.95
C VAL A 33 23.91 2.61 -9.72
N HIS A 34 24.91 2.59 -10.61
CA HIS A 34 25.32 1.33 -11.22
C HIS A 34 25.93 0.42 -10.17
N PHE A 35 25.48 -0.82 -10.10
CA PHE A 35 26.04 -1.81 -9.20
C PHE A 35 26.14 -3.19 -9.83
N THR A 36 27.13 -3.95 -9.37
CA THR A 36 27.26 -5.39 -9.60
C THR A 36 27.31 -6.08 -8.25
N PHE A 37 27.03 -7.37 -8.20
CA PHE A 37 27.15 -8.11 -6.95
C PHE A 37 27.63 -9.54 -7.19
N GLU A 38 28.30 -10.07 -6.18
CA GLU A 38 28.66 -11.47 -6.04
C GLU A 38 28.05 -12.02 -4.77
N MET A 39 27.62 -13.26 -4.77
CA MET A 39 27.07 -13.91 -3.58
C MET A 39 27.66 -15.28 -3.35
N ASN A 40 27.75 -15.65 -2.09
CA ASN A 40 28.00 -17.01 -1.65
C ASN A 40 27.08 -17.37 -0.47
N GLU A 41 27.28 -18.51 0.17
CA GLU A 41 26.45 -18.96 1.30
C GLU A 41 26.49 -18.03 2.52
N GLN A 42 27.52 -17.18 2.65
CA GLN A 42 27.77 -16.39 3.85
C GLN A 42 27.51 -14.90 3.68
N HIS A 43 27.65 -14.38 2.46
CA HIS A 43 27.53 -12.95 2.23
C HIS A 43 27.14 -12.60 0.79
N VAL A 44 26.64 -11.36 0.64
CA VAL A 44 26.48 -10.67 -0.64
C VAL A 44 27.46 -9.51 -0.66
N ALA A 45 28.35 -9.48 -1.65
CA ALA A 45 29.27 -8.38 -1.89
C ALA A 45 28.76 -7.53 -3.07
N VAL A 46 28.51 -6.26 -2.83
CA VAL A 46 27.95 -5.32 -3.81
C VAL A 46 29.01 -4.29 -4.16
N CYS A 47 29.36 -4.17 -5.42
CA CYS A 47 30.26 -3.16 -5.92
C CYS A 47 29.44 -1.98 -6.47
N LEU A 48 29.58 -0.80 -5.87
CA LEU A 48 28.88 0.42 -6.25
C LEU A 48 29.79 1.31 -7.07
N ALA A 49 29.32 1.78 -8.24
CA ALA A 49 30.03 2.67 -9.15
C ALA A 49 31.47 2.20 -9.47
N GLU A 50 31.70 0.88 -9.52
CA GLU A 50 33.00 0.23 -9.75
C GLU A 50 34.11 0.61 -8.73
N GLN A 51 33.75 1.27 -7.63
CA GLN A 51 34.70 1.85 -6.68
C GLN A 51 34.52 1.34 -5.26
N TYR A 52 33.27 1.29 -4.76
CA TYR A 52 32.98 0.98 -3.36
C TYR A 52 32.42 -0.43 -3.21
N VAL A 53 32.88 -1.18 -2.24
CA VAL A 53 32.41 -2.56 -1.99
C VAL A 53 31.69 -2.63 -0.63
N LEU A 54 30.42 -2.99 -0.66
CA LEU A 54 29.60 -3.28 0.52
C LEU A 54 29.44 -4.78 0.67
N LYS A 55 29.81 -5.33 1.82
CA LYS A 55 29.72 -6.76 2.08
C LYS A 55 28.71 -7.02 3.19
N PHE A 56 27.49 -7.42 2.81
CA PHE A 56 26.42 -7.77 3.74
C PHE A 56 26.54 -9.22 4.20
N ALA A 57 26.29 -9.47 5.49
CA ALA A 57 26.02 -10.83 5.95
C ALA A 57 24.72 -11.34 5.27
N ARG A 58 24.63 -12.65 5.09
CA ARG A 58 23.48 -13.29 4.45
C ARG A 58 23.03 -14.47 5.28
N PHE A 59 21.71 -14.66 5.46
CA PHE A 59 21.16 -15.91 5.95
C PHE A 59 21.53 -17.07 5.02
N SER A 60 21.79 -18.24 5.60
CA SER A 60 21.88 -19.47 4.83
C SER A 60 20.51 -19.85 4.26
N ASP A 61 20.49 -20.71 3.26
CA ASP A 61 19.25 -21.17 2.68
C ASP A 61 18.35 -21.91 3.70
N GLU A 62 18.96 -22.58 4.65
CA GLU A 62 18.25 -23.23 5.75
C GLU A 62 17.61 -22.20 6.71
N GLU A 63 18.35 -21.14 7.08
CA GLU A 63 17.82 -20.02 7.87
C GLU A 63 16.70 -19.29 7.12
N PHE A 64 16.85 -19.09 5.81
CA PHE A 64 15.80 -18.49 4.98
C PHE A 64 14.53 -19.33 4.96
N ASP A 65 14.62 -20.67 4.79
CA ASP A 65 13.47 -21.57 4.83
C ASP A 65 12.79 -21.55 6.21
N ILE A 66 13.56 -21.47 7.29
CA ILE A 66 13.04 -21.35 8.66
C ILE A 66 12.30 -20.03 8.83
N PHE A 67 12.88 -18.93 8.35
CA PHE A 67 12.31 -17.59 8.41
C PHE A 67 11.00 -17.51 7.60
N ARG A 68 11.02 -18.03 6.40
CA ARG A 68 9.88 -18.15 5.50
C ARG A 68 8.75 -19.03 6.08
N ALA A 69 9.10 -20.10 6.81
CA ALA A 69 8.14 -20.96 7.50
C ALA A 69 7.52 -20.31 8.75
N GLY A 70 7.86 -19.06 9.03
CA GLY A 70 7.31 -18.30 10.15
C GLY A 70 7.96 -18.56 11.50
N LYS A 71 9.11 -19.19 11.51
CA LYS A 71 9.97 -19.30 12.68
C LYS A 71 11.00 -18.17 12.63
N TRP A 72 10.63 -17.05 13.20
CA TRP A 72 11.39 -15.83 13.12
C TRP A 72 12.68 -15.91 13.93
N PRO A 73 13.84 -15.51 13.38
CA PRO A 73 15.06 -15.36 14.18
C PRO A 73 14.90 -14.23 15.19
N THR A 74 15.53 -14.34 16.31
CA THR A 74 15.67 -13.20 17.23
C THR A 74 16.47 -12.10 16.54
N PRO A 75 16.05 -10.83 16.56
CA PRO A 75 16.87 -9.74 16.06
C PRO A 75 18.23 -9.75 16.76
N LEU A 76 19.30 -9.52 15.99
CA LEU A 76 20.64 -9.47 16.58
C LEU A 76 20.73 -8.32 17.59
N ARG A 77 20.22 -7.17 17.18
CA ARG A 77 20.07 -5.96 18.00
C ARG A 77 19.07 -5.01 17.35
N ASN A 78 18.73 -3.97 18.09
CA ASN A 78 18.03 -2.83 17.51
C ASN A 78 19.04 -1.73 17.19
N LEU A 79 18.91 -1.11 16.02
CA LEU A 79 19.62 0.11 15.65
C LEU A 79 18.66 1.29 15.74
N LYS A 80 19.21 2.50 15.85
CA LYS A 80 18.37 3.69 15.76
C LYS A 80 17.93 3.95 14.31
N SER A 81 16.66 4.32 14.16
CA SER A 81 16.07 4.78 12.90
C SER A 81 16.82 5.98 12.32
N ALA A 82 16.46 6.37 11.11
CA ALA A 82 17.10 7.48 10.41
C ALA A 82 17.06 8.80 11.20
N ASP A 83 15.98 9.06 11.94
CA ASP A 83 15.84 10.22 12.85
C ASP A 83 16.51 10.04 14.22
N GLY A 84 17.01 8.84 14.52
CA GLY A 84 17.66 8.53 15.79
C GLY A 84 16.71 8.28 16.97
N GLU A 85 15.40 8.37 16.78
CA GLU A 85 14.43 8.31 17.88
C GLU A 85 13.91 6.90 18.15
N THR A 86 13.67 6.11 17.10
CA THR A 86 13.03 4.80 17.20
C THR A 86 14.04 3.67 17.04
N ASP A 87 13.78 2.57 17.72
CA ASP A 87 14.57 1.35 17.56
C ASP A 87 14.01 0.51 16.42
N ILE A 88 14.86 0.09 15.49
CA ILE A 88 14.53 -0.79 14.37
C ILE A 88 15.29 -2.11 14.49
N PRO A 89 14.64 -3.26 14.27
CA PRO A 89 15.30 -4.55 14.35
C PRO A 89 16.25 -4.76 13.17
N VAL A 90 17.46 -5.26 13.44
CA VAL A 90 18.36 -5.76 12.42
C VAL A 90 18.68 -7.23 12.69
N PHE A 91 18.79 -8.00 11.62
CA PHE A 91 18.94 -9.44 11.67
C PHE A 91 20.32 -9.85 11.18
N ALA A 92 20.85 -10.90 11.79
CA ALA A 92 22.10 -11.50 11.34
C ALA A 92 22.00 -13.02 11.39
N PRO A 93 22.78 -13.71 10.54
CA PRO A 93 22.88 -15.15 10.57
C PRO A 93 23.36 -15.66 11.92
N ALA A 94 22.83 -16.82 12.37
CA ALA A 94 23.16 -17.40 13.67
C ALA A 94 24.65 -17.70 13.86
N ARG A 95 25.39 -17.92 12.76
CA ARG A 95 26.85 -18.14 12.80
C ARG A 95 27.66 -16.92 13.25
N LEU A 96 27.08 -15.72 13.20
CA LEU A 96 27.72 -14.49 13.69
C LEU A 96 27.40 -14.34 15.17
N ASN A 97 28.18 -15.02 16.03
CA ASN A 97 28.05 -14.90 17.46
C ASN A 97 28.51 -13.52 17.95
N GLY A 98 27.79 -12.93 18.92
CA GLY A 98 28.09 -11.62 19.49
C GLY A 98 27.45 -10.45 18.75
N HIS A 99 27.93 -9.24 18.95
CA HIS A 99 27.46 -7.99 18.35
C HIS A 99 28.53 -7.39 17.44
N PRO A 100 28.78 -7.99 16.25
CA PRO A 100 29.81 -7.48 15.36
C PRO A 100 29.44 -6.07 14.88
N ASP A 101 30.43 -5.19 14.86
CA ASP A 101 30.28 -3.84 14.35
C ASP A 101 30.56 -3.76 12.86
N ILE A 102 30.08 -2.68 12.24
CA ILE A 102 30.45 -2.33 10.87
C ILE A 102 31.93 -2.01 10.86
N THR A 103 32.67 -2.59 9.93
CA THR A 103 34.10 -2.32 9.73
C THR A 103 34.35 -1.77 8.33
N VAL A 104 35.29 -0.82 8.25
CA VAL A 104 35.65 -0.17 6.99
C VAL A 104 37.16 -0.26 6.80
N GLU A 105 37.58 -0.74 5.63
CA GLU A 105 38.96 -0.81 5.18
C GLU A 105 39.06 -0.16 3.78
N SER A 106 39.65 1.00 3.70
CA SER A 106 39.71 1.81 2.45
C SER A 106 38.31 2.05 1.88
N ASN A 107 38.02 1.53 0.68
CA ASN A 107 36.74 1.64 0.00
C ASN A 107 35.81 0.41 0.20
N ARG A 108 36.09 -0.40 1.22
CA ARG A 108 35.33 -1.63 1.52
C ARG A 108 34.67 -1.51 2.89
N MET A 109 33.35 -1.74 2.93
CA MET A 109 32.56 -1.74 4.15
C MET A 109 31.98 -3.13 4.38
N LYS A 110 32.19 -3.70 5.57
CA LYS A 110 31.59 -4.96 5.97
C LYS A 110 30.43 -4.65 6.92
N ILE A 111 29.23 -5.07 6.53
CA ILE A 111 27.97 -4.89 7.24
C ILE A 111 27.56 -6.26 7.80
N PRO A 112 27.58 -6.45 9.12
CA PRO A 112 27.35 -7.76 9.74
C PRO A 112 25.88 -8.15 9.83
N PHE A 113 25.00 -7.45 9.11
CA PHE A 113 23.55 -7.67 9.09
C PHE A 113 23.11 -8.14 7.71
N ASP A 114 22.03 -8.93 7.70
CA ASP A 114 21.29 -9.22 6.47
C ASP A 114 20.15 -8.22 6.31
N LEU A 115 20.37 -7.18 5.53
CA LEU A 115 19.33 -6.20 5.18
C LEU A 115 18.52 -6.63 3.95
N ILE A 116 19.03 -7.61 3.19
CA ILE A 116 18.46 -8.02 1.90
C ILE A 116 17.31 -9.00 2.10
N THR A 117 17.49 -10.04 2.91
CA THR A 117 16.48 -11.08 3.12
C THR A 117 15.17 -10.54 3.73
N PRO A 118 15.17 -9.77 4.83
CA PRO A 118 13.96 -9.17 5.37
C PRO A 118 13.28 -8.22 4.38
N SER A 119 14.06 -7.41 3.65
CA SER A 119 13.54 -6.51 2.64
C SER A 119 12.87 -7.26 1.49
N PHE A 120 13.48 -8.35 1.01
CA PHE A 120 12.88 -9.20 -0.01
C PHE A 120 11.55 -9.78 0.44
N LEU A 121 11.48 -10.33 1.65
CA LEU A 121 10.24 -10.93 2.19
C LEU A 121 9.09 -9.92 2.26
N LEU A 122 9.40 -8.68 2.65
CA LEU A 122 8.42 -7.60 2.72
C LEU A 122 8.00 -7.10 1.33
N LEU A 123 8.92 -6.82 0.43
CA LEU A 123 8.64 -6.30 -0.91
C LEU A 123 7.95 -7.34 -1.82
N SER A 124 8.40 -8.60 -1.78
CA SER A 124 7.85 -9.66 -2.62
C SER A 124 6.56 -10.28 -2.10
N ARG A 125 6.13 -9.93 -0.88
CA ARG A 125 5.02 -10.59 -0.17
C ARG A 125 5.22 -12.11 0.00
N GLU A 126 6.46 -12.61 -0.09
CA GLU A 126 6.74 -14.04 0.07
C GLU A 126 6.33 -14.55 1.47
N GLU A 127 6.37 -13.70 2.49
CA GLU A 127 5.87 -14.02 3.83
C GLU A 127 4.39 -14.43 3.83
N GLU A 128 3.56 -13.87 2.94
CA GLU A 128 2.14 -14.14 2.87
C GLU A 128 1.82 -15.52 2.27
N GLY A 129 2.71 -16.01 1.40
CA GLY A 129 2.55 -17.32 0.77
C GLY A 129 2.83 -18.51 1.68
N CYS A 130 3.50 -18.27 2.78
CA CYS A 130 3.91 -19.33 3.71
C CYS A 130 2.91 -19.57 4.84
N ARG A 131 1.93 -18.69 5.02
CA ARG A 131 0.96 -18.71 6.10
C ARG A 131 -0.47 -18.82 5.59
N ASN A 132 -1.14 -19.92 5.93
CA ASN A 132 -2.51 -20.19 5.49
C ASN A 132 -3.59 -19.54 6.37
N ASN A 133 -3.20 -18.75 7.39
CA ASN A 133 -4.16 -18.10 8.28
C ASN A 133 -4.64 -16.80 7.64
N ARG A 134 -5.76 -16.88 6.92
CA ARG A 134 -6.44 -15.76 6.26
C ARG A 134 -7.66 -15.35 7.08
N ASP A 135 -8.09 -14.10 6.90
CA ASP A 135 -9.36 -13.64 7.47
C ASP A 135 -10.57 -14.13 6.67
N ALA A 136 -11.78 -13.70 7.07
CA ALA A 136 -13.03 -14.07 6.40
C ALA A 136 -13.10 -13.60 4.92
N HIS A 137 -12.27 -12.65 4.51
CA HIS A 137 -12.17 -12.11 3.16
C HIS A 137 -11.00 -12.69 2.36
N ASP A 138 -10.35 -13.74 2.86
CA ASP A 138 -9.16 -14.36 2.26
C ASP A 138 -7.95 -13.42 2.19
N ARG A 139 -7.85 -12.44 3.11
CA ARG A 139 -6.73 -11.51 3.21
C ARG A 139 -5.66 -12.04 4.17
N PHE A 140 -4.41 -11.66 3.90
CA PHE A 140 -3.33 -11.89 4.86
C PHE A 140 -3.51 -10.98 6.07
N ARG A 141 -3.61 -11.59 7.25
CA ARG A 141 -3.83 -10.88 8.51
C ARG A 141 -2.56 -10.20 8.99
N TYR A 142 -2.67 -8.95 9.48
CA TYR A 142 -1.53 -8.19 9.98
C TYR A 142 -0.81 -8.88 11.15
N GLU A 143 -1.54 -9.62 12.02
CA GLU A 143 -0.96 -10.34 13.15
C GLU A 143 -0.01 -11.46 12.72
N ASN A 144 -0.09 -11.91 11.47
CA ASN A 144 0.80 -12.91 10.92
C ASN A 144 2.05 -12.32 10.27
N SER A 145 2.16 -10.98 10.17
CA SER A 145 3.26 -10.31 9.49
C SER A 145 4.53 -10.24 10.34
N LEU A 146 5.67 -10.11 9.66
CA LEU A 146 6.95 -9.71 10.27
C LEU A 146 6.80 -8.42 11.06
N ALA A 147 6.10 -7.45 10.47
CA ALA A 147 5.90 -6.13 11.04
C ALA A 147 5.22 -6.18 12.41
N HIS A 148 4.19 -7.03 12.56
CA HIS A 148 3.53 -7.24 13.85
C HIS A 148 4.43 -7.99 14.84
N HIS A 149 5.05 -9.09 14.39
CA HIS A 149 5.86 -9.95 15.27
C HIS A 149 7.03 -9.19 15.93
N TYR A 150 7.65 -8.28 15.18
CA TYR A 150 8.78 -7.49 15.68
C TYR A 150 8.42 -6.06 16.10
N GLY A 151 7.14 -5.70 16.08
CA GLY A 151 6.64 -4.41 16.55
C GLY A 151 6.98 -3.21 15.65
N PHE A 152 7.29 -3.42 14.37
CA PHE A 152 7.62 -2.34 13.44
C PHE A 152 6.50 -2.00 12.42
N ILE A 153 5.24 -2.35 12.70
CA ILE A 153 4.13 -2.11 11.76
C ILE A 153 3.97 -0.63 11.36
N HIS A 154 4.35 0.28 12.25
CA HIS A 154 4.33 1.73 12.03
C HIS A 154 5.69 2.29 11.58
N LEU A 155 6.60 1.43 11.07
CA LEU A 155 7.91 1.81 10.57
C LEU A 155 8.13 1.18 9.18
N PRO A 156 8.55 1.96 8.19
CA PRO A 156 8.92 1.46 6.86
C PRO A 156 10.32 0.83 6.93
N LEU A 157 10.40 -0.42 7.42
CA LEU A 157 11.67 -1.06 7.77
C LEU A 157 12.65 -1.13 6.59
N VAL A 158 12.15 -1.36 5.37
CA VAL A 158 12.99 -1.42 4.15
C VAL A 158 13.61 -0.05 3.87
N ASP A 159 12.83 1.01 4.03
CA ASP A 159 13.30 2.38 3.82
C ASP A 159 14.27 2.80 4.93
N GLU A 160 13.97 2.42 6.18
CA GLU A 160 14.90 2.65 7.31
C GLU A 160 16.25 1.95 7.08
N TYR A 161 16.26 0.73 6.52
CA TYR A 161 17.50 0.07 6.11
C TYR A 161 18.23 0.84 5.00
N ALA A 162 17.49 1.37 4.04
CA ALA A 162 18.08 2.21 3.00
C ALA A 162 18.68 3.52 3.57
N MET A 163 18.00 4.16 4.52
CA MET A 163 18.52 5.35 5.18
C MET A 163 19.76 5.07 6.04
N LEU A 164 19.78 3.95 6.76
CA LEU A 164 20.99 3.51 7.48
C LEU A 164 22.14 3.25 6.50
N LEU A 165 21.87 2.59 5.40
CA LEU A 165 22.86 2.35 4.36
C LEU A 165 23.40 3.66 3.77
N ARG A 166 22.53 4.64 3.46
CA ARG A 166 22.92 6.00 3.04
C ARG A 166 23.87 6.63 4.07
N LYS A 167 23.47 6.64 5.33
CA LYS A 167 24.25 7.21 6.42
C LYS A 167 25.63 6.59 6.50
N TRP A 168 25.73 5.26 6.57
CA TRP A 168 27.01 4.56 6.70
C TRP A 168 27.94 4.80 5.51
N VAL A 169 27.39 4.75 4.28
CA VAL A 169 28.19 4.97 3.07
C VAL A 169 28.69 6.41 2.99
N LEU A 170 27.85 7.40 3.26
CA LEU A 170 28.25 8.81 3.20
C LEU A 170 29.25 9.18 4.30
N GLU A 171 29.07 8.67 5.52
CA GLU A 171 29.95 8.97 6.65
C GLU A 171 31.31 8.25 6.57
N GLN A 172 31.34 7.03 6.03
CA GLN A 172 32.52 6.16 6.12
C GLN A 172 33.29 6.05 4.81
N LEU A 173 32.61 6.09 3.67
CA LEU A 173 33.23 5.98 2.35
C LEU A 173 33.30 7.32 1.60
N THR A 174 32.57 8.32 2.07
CA THR A 174 32.58 9.72 1.58
C THR A 174 32.52 9.86 0.05
N PRO A 175 31.59 9.17 -0.66
CA PRO A 175 31.49 9.30 -2.12
C PRO A 175 31.00 10.71 -2.51
N ASP A 176 31.58 11.28 -3.55
CA ASP A 176 31.11 12.54 -4.15
C ASP A 176 29.96 12.26 -5.12
N TRP A 177 28.80 11.91 -4.58
CA TRP A 177 27.59 11.65 -5.37
C TRP A 177 26.61 12.82 -5.30
N PRO A 178 26.09 13.29 -6.43
CA PRO A 178 25.13 14.38 -6.49
C PRO A 178 23.73 13.92 -6.08
N LEU A 179 23.57 13.56 -4.79
CA LEU A 179 22.28 13.17 -4.24
C LEU A 179 21.33 14.36 -4.24
N PHE A 180 20.07 14.10 -4.57
CA PHE A 180 19.00 15.08 -4.36
C PHE A 180 18.08 14.61 -3.21
N LYS A 181 17.50 15.57 -2.51
CA LYS A 181 16.48 15.25 -1.51
C LYS A 181 15.16 15.01 -2.26
N ARG A 182 14.59 13.81 -2.13
CA ARG A 182 13.25 13.54 -2.63
C ARG A 182 12.23 14.21 -1.71
N THR A 183 11.24 14.87 -2.29
CA THR A 183 10.11 15.42 -1.54
C THR A 183 9.06 14.34 -1.36
N SER A 184 8.68 14.06 -0.10
CA SER A 184 7.56 13.19 0.23
C SER A 184 6.27 13.72 -0.38
N GLN A 185 5.46 12.84 -0.97
CA GLN A 185 4.18 13.20 -1.58
C GLN A 185 3.03 12.70 -0.68
N LEU A 186 1.99 13.53 -0.53
CA LEU A 186 0.70 13.10 -0.03
C LEU A 186 -0.19 12.76 -1.22
N ILE A 187 -0.66 11.53 -1.29
CA ILE A 187 -1.48 11.02 -2.40
C ILE A 187 -2.86 10.63 -1.84
N PRO A 188 -3.88 11.47 -2.03
CA PRO A 188 -5.24 11.13 -1.69
C PRO A 188 -5.79 10.09 -2.66
N THR A 189 -6.42 9.05 -2.13
CA THR A 189 -7.07 8.02 -2.95
C THR A 189 -8.49 7.76 -2.44
N HIS A 190 -9.41 7.43 -3.34
CA HIS A 190 -10.84 7.32 -3.04
C HIS A 190 -11.46 6.12 -3.72
N ASP A 191 -12.00 5.19 -2.94
CA ASP A 191 -12.75 4.06 -3.45
C ASP A 191 -14.23 4.46 -3.52
N ILE A 192 -14.80 4.41 -4.74
CA ILE A 192 -16.19 4.74 -4.98
C ILE A 192 -17.02 3.46 -4.88
N ASP A 193 -17.21 3.00 -3.66
CA ASP A 193 -18.06 1.85 -3.36
C ASP A 193 -19.54 2.15 -3.59
N LEU A 194 -19.94 3.37 -3.27
CA LEU A 194 -21.29 3.85 -3.31
C LEU A 194 -21.33 5.16 -4.09
N PHE A 195 -21.94 5.15 -5.29
CA PHE A 195 -22.10 6.35 -6.10
C PHE A 195 -23.32 7.17 -5.70
N HIS A 196 -24.43 6.50 -5.39
CA HIS A 196 -25.68 7.11 -4.96
C HIS A 196 -26.02 6.69 -3.54
N ARG A 197 -26.40 7.66 -2.71
CA ARG A 197 -27.02 7.39 -1.41
C ARG A 197 -28.47 6.97 -1.56
N PHE A 198 -29.20 7.63 -2.48
CA PHE A 198 -30.62 7.44 -2.71
C PHE A 198 -30.89 7.05 -4.15
N GLN A 199 -31.31 5.80 -4.37
CA GLN A 199 -31.69 5.32 -5.72
C GLN A 199 -33.18 5.52 -6.00
N ASN A 200 -34.03 5.39 -4.98
CA ASN A 200 -35.47 5.60 -5.05
C ASN A 200 -36.06 5.88 -3.66
N PRO A 201 -37.30 6.42 -3.56
CA PRO A 201 -37.92 6.77 -2.29
C PRO A 201 -38.06 5.60 -1.31
N TRP A 202 -38.28 4.38 -1.80
CA TRP A 202 -38.43 3.19 -0.96
C TRP A 202 -37.10 2.75 -0.35
N GLN A 203 -36.04 2.77 -1.13
CA GLN A 203 -34.72 2.48 -0.64
C GLN A 203 -34.24 3.55 0.35
N ALA A 204 -34.53 4.83 0.08
CA ALA A 204 -34.25 5.92 1.01
C ALA A 204 -34.96 5.73 2.36
N PHE A 205 -36.24 5.38 2.33
CA PHE A 205 -36.98 5.07 3.55
C PHE A 205 -36.39 3.90 4.34
N LYS A 206 -36.05 2.81 3.65
CA LYS A 206 -35.37 1.66 4.29
C LYS A 206 -34.01 2.04 4.91
N SER A 207 -33.22 2.86 4.22
CA SER A 207 -31.94 3.33 4.73
C SER A 207 -32.11 4.17 5.99
N ILE A 208 -33.01 5.16 5.97
CA ILE A 208 -33.25 6.07 7.10
C ILE A 208 -33.84 5.33 8.30
N VAL A 209 -34.88 4.53 8.08
CA VAL A 209 -35.55 3.83 9.19
C VAL A 209 -34.79 2.59 9.63
N GLY A 210 -34.34 1.76 8.67
CA GLY A 210 -33.67 0.49 8.99
C GLY A 210 -32.28 0.70 9.56
N ARG A 211 -31.44 1.47 8.88
CA ARG A 211 -30.05 1.69 9.27
C ARG A 211 -29.94 2.74 10.39
N ASP A 212 -30.35 3.97 10.13
CA ASP A 212 -30.05 5.09 11.03
C ASP A 212 -30.85 5.01 12.33
N LEU A 213 -32.15 4.57 12.28
CA LEU A 213 -32.99 4.49 13.45
C LEU A 213 -32.86 3.15 14.20
N LEU A 214 -32.94 2.01 13.51
CA LEU A 214 -33.01 0.70 14.16
C LEU A 214 -31.64 0.09 14.46
N ILE A 215 -30.65 0.28 13.58
CA ILE A 215 -29.29 -0.26 13.74
C ILE A 215 -28.42 0.71 14.54
N GLU A 216 -28.24 1.93 14.03
CA GLU A 216 -27.36 2.92 14.66
C GLU A 216 -28.00 3.60 15.88
N ARG A 217 -29.34 3.55 16.02
CA ARG A 217 -30.12 4.18 17.09
C ARG A 217 -29.76 5.65 17.29
N ASN A 218 -29.46 6.35 16.21
CA ASN A 218 -28.94 7.70 16.23
C ASN A 218 -29.96 8.69 15.63
N TRP A 219 -30.68 9.43 16.49
CA TRP A 219 -31.65 10.43 16.08
C TRP A 219 -31.03 11.55 15.20
N SER A 220 -29.78 11.94 15.47
CA SER A 220 -29.10 12.95 14.66
C SER A 220 -28.83 12.42 13.25
N ALA A 221 -28.43 11.15 13.11
CA ALA A 221 -28.28 10.50 11.82
C ALA A 221 -29.60 10.48 11.04
N VAL A 222 -30.70 10.13 11.69
CA VAL A 222 -32.07 10.16 11.07
C VAL A 222 -32.41 11.55 10.56
N GLN A 223 -32.19 12.60 11.37
CA GLN A 223 -32.49 13.99 10.96
C GLN A 223 -31.61 14.42 9.80
N ASN A 224 -30.33 14.09 9.81
CA ASN A 224 -29.39 14.37 8.73
C ASN A 224 -29.82 13.68 7.44
N SER A 225 -30.10 12.37 7.51
CA SER A 225 -30.54 11.58 6.35
C SER A 225 -31.84 12.07 5.77
N PHE A 226 -32.80 12.51 6.62
CA PHE A 226 -34.04 13.08 6.15
C PHE A 226 -33.86 14.45 5.47
N HIS A 227 -32.90 15.26 5.94
CA HIS A 227 -32.54 16.51 5.30
C HIS A 227 -31.92 16.28 3.93
N GLU A 228 -30.95 15.38 3.82
CA GLU A 228 -30.32 14.98 2.56
C GLU A 228 -31.32 14.40 1.57
N TYR A 229 -32.24 13.54 2.05
CA TYR A 229 -33.34 13.02 1.22
C TYR A 229 -34.24 14.13 0.67
N LYS A 230 -34.57 15.16 1.45
CA LYS A 230 -35.36 16.30 0.99
C LYS A 230 -34.63 17.10 -0.09
N GLN A 231 -33.30 17.25 0.02
CA GLN A 231 -32.49 17.92 -1.02
C GLN A 231 -32.48 17.10 -2.30
N TRP A 232 -32.16 15.82 -2.21
CA TRP A 232 -32.18 14.90 -3.34
C TRP A 232 -33.55 14.84 -4.06
N ARG A 233 -34.65 14.91 -3.31
CA ARG A 233 -36.00 14.95 -3.90
C ARG A 233 -36.29 16.22 -4.71
N LYS A 234 -35.58 17.31 -4.45
CA LYS A 234 -35.69 18.55 -5.22
C LYS A 234 -34.83 18.49 -6.49
N ASP A 235 -33.64 17.98 -6.38
CA ASP A 235 -32.73 17.75 -7.50
C ASP A 235 -31.95 16.43 -7.24
N THR A 236 -32.18 15.41 -8.06
CA THR A 236 -31.51 14.10 -7.91
C THR A 236 -30.01 14.16 -8.18
N ARG A 237 -29.50 15.25 -8.79
CA ARG A 237 -28.06 15.49 -8.99
C ARG A 237 -27.37 15.91 -7.69
N GLU A 238 -28.12 16.39 -6.70
CA GLU A 238 -27.61 16.72 -5.37
C GLU A 238 -27.59 15.50 -4.43
N ASP A 239 -27.21 14.33 -4.96
CA ASP A 239 -27.01 13.16 -4.12
C ASP A 239 -25.75 13.36 -3.24
N PRO A 240 -25.83 13.13 -1.93
CA PRO A 240 -24.72 13.40 -1.01
C PRO A 240 -23.43 12.68 -1.37
N TYR A 241 -23.49 11.44 -1.87
CA TYR A 241 -22.32 10.65 -2.20
C TYR A 241 -21.67 11.11 -3.51
N THR A 242 -22.49 11.46 -4.53
CA THR A 242 -21.99 12.04 -5.78
C THR A 242 -21.37 13.42 -5.53
N SER A 243 -22.04 14.27 -4.75
CA SER A 243 -21.50 15.58 -4.36
C SER A 243 -20.18 15.48 -3.59
N ALA A 244 -20.04 14.46 -2.75
CA ALA A 244 -18.81 14.19 -2.00
C ALA A 244 -17.62 13.85 -2.91
N ILE A 245 -17.85 13.14 -4.03
CA ILE A 245 -16.79 12.83 -5.00
C ILE A 245 -16.20 14.14 -5.57
N HIS A 246 -17.06 15.06 -5.98
CA HIS A 246 -16.63 16.35 -6.50
C HIS A 246 -15.93 17.19 -5.43
N GLU A 247 -16.42 17.19 -4.17
CA GLU A 247 -15.79 17.90 -3.08
C GLU A 247 -14.37 17.37 -2.77
N LEU A 248 -14.16 16.06 -2.79
CA LEU A 248 -12.84 15.43 -2.62
C LEU A 248 -11.87 15.86 -3.72
N ALA A 249 -12.33 15.88 -4.98
CA ALA A 249 -11.54 16.38 -6.10
C ALA A 249 -11.18 17.86 -5.96
N ASP A 250 -12.15 18.70 -5.60
CA ASP A 250 -11.95 20.12 -5.41
C ASP A 250 -10.98 20.45 -4.27
N VAL A 251 -11.09 19.74 -3.15
CA VAL A 251 -10.17 19.88 -2.00
C VAL A 251 -8.76 19.49 -2.42
N SER A 252 -8.58 18.38 -3.11
CA SER A 252 -7.27 17.94 -3.60
C SER A 252 -6.67 18.97 -4.56
N LYS A 253 -7.44 19.43 -5.56
CA LYS A 253 -7.00 20.42 -6.55
C LYS A 253 -6.61 21.75 -5.91
N LYS A 254 -7.38 22.26 -4.94
CA LYS A 254 -7.07 23.51 -4.20
C LYS A 254 -5.76 23.41 -3.42
N ASN A 255 -5.32 22.21 -3.09
CA ASN A 255 -4.09 21.94 -2.37
C ASN A 255 -2.99 21.35 -3.29
N ASN A 256 -3.10 21.49 -4.61
CA ASN A 256 -2.14 21.02 -5.61
C ASN A 256 -1.78 19.53 -5.48
N LEU A 257 -2.76 18.71 -5.09
CA LEU A 257 -2.62 17.26 -5.00
C LEU A 257 -3.32 16.57 -6.18
N ASN A 258 -2.77 15.43 -6.60
CA ASN A 258 -3.32 14.61 -7.67
C ASN A 258 -4.03 13.38 -7.05
N PRO A 259 -5.36 13.42 -6.88
CA PRO A 259 -6.10 12.31 -6.31
C PRO A 259 -6.32 11.18 -7.33
N VAL A 260 -6.45 9.96 -6.81
CA VAL A 260 -6.84 8.78 -7.60
C VAL A 260 -8.21 8.30 -7.15
N PHE A 261 -9.15 8.10 -8.09
CA PHE A 261 -10.49 7.61 -7.82
C PHE A 261 -10.68 6.24 -8.44
N PHE A 262 -11.06 5.24 -7.63
CA PHE A 262 -11.28 3.87 -8.07
C PHE A 262 -12.78 3.57 -8.17
N PHE A 263 -13.24 3.24 -9.37
CA PHE A 263 -14.66 2.98 -9.66
C PHE A 263 -14.92 1.48 -9.85
N LYS A 264 -16.06 1.00 -9.31
CA LYS A 264 -16.57 -0.34 -9.59
C LYS A 264 -17.24 -0.40 -10.97
N ALA A 265 -17.06 -1.53 -11.65
CA ALA A 265 -17.62 -1.73 -13.00
C ALA A 265 -18.42 -3.04 -13.16
N GLN A 266 -19.05 -3.49 -12.07
CA GLN A 266 -19.84 -4.70 -11.98
C GLN A 266 -21.17 -4.59 -12.78
N ILE A 267 -21.73 -5.75 -13.11
CA ILE A 267 -23.08 -5.82 -13.67
C ILE A 267 -24.12 -6.13 -12.58
N PRO A 268 -25.40 -5.74 -12.78
CA PRO A 268 -26.47 -6.11 -11.86
C PRO A 268 -26.55 -7.61 -11.62
N GLY A 269 -26.62 -8.01 -10.34
CA GLY A 269 -26.68 -9.40 -9.91
C GLY A 269 -25.34 -10.01 -9.49
N GLU A 270 -24.21 -9.35 -9.75
CA GLU A 270 -22.92 -9.75 -9.18
C GLU A 270 -22.87 -9.43 -7.68
N SER A 271 -22.04 -10.19 -6.96
CA SER A 271 -21.82 -9.95 -5.52
C SER A 271 -21.25 -8.54 -5.33
N ASP A 272 -21.68 -7.84 -4.30
CA ASP A 272 -21.26 -6.48 -3.94
C ASP A 272 -21.60 -5.38 -5.00
N PHE A 273 -22.51 -5.65 -5.98
CA PHE A 273 -23.02 -4.64 -6.90
C PHE A 273 -23.77 -3.53 -6.13
N GLN A 274 -23.40 -2.28 -6.38
CA GLN A 274 -23.99 -1.12 -5.72
C GLN A 274 -24.56 -0.08 -6.71
N TYR A 275 -23.89 0.12 -7.84
CA TYR A 275 -24.30 1.03 -8.92
C TYR A 275 -23.83 0.51 -10.28
N SER A 276 -24.44 0.98 -11.36
CA SER A 276 -24.00 0.63 -12.71
C SER A 276 -23.01 1.66 -13.23
N ILE A 277 -21.88 1.20 -13.77
CA ILE A 277 -20.93 2.05 -14.47
C ILE A 277 -21.55 2.64 -15.77
N ASP A 278 -22.61 2.01 -16.30
CA ASP A 278 -23.32 2.45 -17.49
C ASP A 278 -24.32 3.60 -17.20
N ASP A 279 -24.46 4.03 -15.94
CA ASP A 279 -25.25 5.19 -15.57
C ASP A 279 -24.59 6.46 -16.15
N PRO A 280 -25.31 7.27 -16.97
CA PRO A 280 -24.78 8.50 -17.56
C PRO A 280 -24.19 9.48 -16.52
N LEU A 281 -24.72 9.51 -15.29
CA LEU A 281 -24.19 10.35 -14.22
C LEU A 281 -22.81 9.88 -13.77
N VAL A 282 -22.54 8.57 -13.77
CA VAL A 282 -21.23 8.01 -13.43
C VAL A 282 -20.21 8.39 -14.51
N SER A 283 -20.53 8.19 -15.79
CA SER A 283 -19.63 8.57 -16.89
C SER A 283 -19.36 10.07 -16.92
N GLN A 284 -20.38 10.91 -16.65
CA GLN A 284 -20.20 12.37 -16.54
C GLN A 284 -19.29 12.73 -15.37
N CYS A 285 -19.46 12.09 -14.21
CA CYS A 285 -18.60 12.30 -13.05
C CYS A 285 -17.15 11.94 -13.36
N ILE A 286 -16.91 10.78 -13.98
CA ILE A 286 -15.57 10.33 -14.40
C ILE A 286 -14.94 11.37 -15.33
N SER A 287 -15.64 11.83 -16.37
CA SER A 287 -15.12 12.86 -17.28
C SER A 287 -14.76 14.15 -16.56
N THR A 288 -15.59 14.60 -15.61
CA THR A 288 -15.33 15.80 -14.80
C THR A 288 -14.07 15.63 -13.94
N LEU A 289 -13.86 14.46 -13.35
CA LEU A 289 -12.66 14.16 -12.55
C LEU A 289 -11.40 14.17 -13.42
N GLN A 290 -11.44 13.55 -14.59
CA GLN A 290 -10.33 13.53 -15.55
C GLN A 290 -9.97 14.94 -16.05
N GLU A 291 -10.96 15.77 -16.37
CA GLU A 291 -10.78 17.18 -16.75
C GLU A 291 -10.18 18.01 -15.60
N ALA A 292 -10.47 17.64 -14.37
CA ALA A 292 -9.86 18.26 -13.18
C ALA A 292 -8.43 17.77 -12.91
N GLY A 293 -7.92 16.78 -13.66
CA GLY A 293 -6.58 16.21 -13.52
C GLY A 293 -6.48 15.05 -12.54
N ALA A 294 -7.60 14.49 -12.09
CA ALA A 294 -7.59 13.29 -11.26
C ALA A 294 -7.37 12.03 -12.11
N GLU A 295 -6.68 11.05 -11.53
CA GLU A 295 -6.54 9.73 -12.12
C GLU A 295 -7.77 8.87 -11.80
N VAL A 296 -8.19 8.03 -12.77
CA VAL A 296 -9.33 7.11 -12.61
C VAL A 296 -8.85 5.68 -12.81
N GLY A 297 -9.08 4.85 -11.80
CA GLY A 297 -8.69 3.45 -11.77
C GLY A 297 -9.86 2.49 -11.54
N LEU A 298 -9.58 1.20 -11.74
CA LEU A 298 -10.54 0.15 -11.47
C LEU A 298 -10.57 -0.20 -9.98
N HIS A 299 -11.75 -0.09 -9.35
CA HIS A 299 -12.00 -0.77 -8.09
C HIS A 299 -12.48 -2.19 -8.37
N GLY A 300 -11.51 -3.13 -8.49
CA GLY A 300 -11.84 -4.51 -8.82
C GLY A 300 -12.81 -5.12 -7.79
N SER A 301 -13.85 -5.81 -8.27
CA SER A 301 -14.90 -6.35 -7.41
C SER A 301 -14.39 -7.39 -6.41
N TYR A 302 -15.25 -7.77 -5.45
CA TYR A 302 -14.92 -8.75 -4.42
C TYR A 302 -14.39 -10.09 -4.98
N GLY A 303 -14.87 -10.51 -6.15
CA GLY A 303 -14.50 -11.77 -6.80
C GLY A 303 -13.32 -11.67 -7.77
N SER A 304 -13.04 -10.48 -8.31
CA SER A 304 -12.11 -10.34 -9.45
C SER A 304 -10.63 -10.50 -9.08
N TYR A 305 -10.24 -10.46 -7.80
CA TYR A 305 -8.85 -10.66 -7.36
C TYR A 305 -8.25 -12.02 -7.75
N ASN A 306 -9.07 -13.04 -8.03
CA ASN A 306 -8.67 -14.38 -8.42
C ASN A 306 -9.48 -14.95 -9.60
N ASP A 307 -10.10 -14.07 -10.39
CA ASP A 307 -10.88 -14.40 -11.58
C ASP A 307 -10.51 -13.45 -12.72
N ALA A 308 -9.70 -13.95 -13.66
CA ALA A 308 -9.15 -13.15 -14.75
C ALA A 308 -10.24 -12.69 -15.75
N GLU A 309 -11.26 -13.51 -16.01
CA GLU A 309 -12.35 -13.16 -16.94
C GLU A 309 -13.20 -12.04 -16.34
N LEU A 310 -13.55 -12.16 -15.07
CA LEU A 310 -14.29 -11.14 -14.33
C LEU A 310 -13.51 -9.82 -14.30
N PHE A 311 -12.22 -9.85 -13.94
CA PHE A 311 -11.39 -8.68 -13.88
C PHE A 311 -11.26 -7.96 -15.24
N CYS A 312 -10.97 -8.69 -16.31
CA CYS A 312 -10.85 -8.13 -17.66
C CYS A 312 -12.17 -7.50 -18.13
N ARG A 313 -13.32 -8.14 -17.85
CA ARG A 313 -14.63 -7.61 -18.18
C ARG A 313 -14.92 -6.30 -17.42
N GLU A 314 -14.63 -6.24 -16.14
CA GLU A 314 -14.78 -5.02 -15.33
C GLU A 314 -13.91 -3.89 -15.86
N LYS A 315 -12.65 -4.19 -16.18
CA LYS A 315 -11.72 -3.22 -16.76
C LYS A 315 -12.24 -2.66 -18.07
N GLU A 316 -12.66 -3.51 -19.02
CA GLU A 316 -13.21 -3.11 -20.32
C GLU A 316 -14.44 -2.19 -20.15
N ARG A 317 -15.33 -2.51 -19.21
CA ARG A 317 -16.50 -1.68 -18.93
C ARG A 317 -16.11 -0.30 -18.40
N LEU A 318 -15.15 -0.22 -17.50
CA LEU A 318 -14.66 1.07 -17.00
C LEU A 318 -13.95 1.86 -18.12
N GLU A 319 -13.15 1.20 -18.97
CA GLU A 319 -12.52 1.84 -20.15
C GLU A 319 -13.56 2.43 -21.12
N ASN A 320 -14.67 1.73 -21.35
CA ASN A 320 -15.77 2.24 -22.16
C ASN A 320 -16.45 3.46 -21.51
N ALA A 321 -16.64 3.45 -20.19
CA ALA A 321 -17.25 4.56 -19.45
C ALA A 321 -16.32 5.79 -19.31
N SER A 322 -15.02 5.57 -19.18
CA SER A 322 -14.02 6.63 -19.03
C SER A 322 -13.50 7.18 -20.36
N GLY A 323 -13.78 6.49 -21.47
CA GLY A 323 -13.33 6.88 -22.80
C GLY A 323 -11.83 6.70 -23.05
N GLY A 324 -11.12 5.94 -22.22
CA GLY A 324 -9.68 5.72 -22.34
C GLY A 324 -9.18 4.51 -21.58
N PRO A 325 -7.86 4.17 -21.70
CA PRO A 325 -7.28 3.02 -21.03
C PRO A 325 -7.26 3.24 -19.50
N VAL A 326 -7.57 2.18 -18.76
CA VAL A 326 -7.46 2.12 -17.30
C VAL A 326 -6.19 1.37 -16.94
N MET A 327 -5.25 2.09 -16.34
CA MET A 327 -3.91 1.58 -16.06
C MET A 327 -3.67 1.29 -14.58
N CYS A 328 -4.50 1.82 -13.67
CA CYS A 328 -4.35 1.64 -12.24
C CYS A 328 -5.53 0.87 -11.61
N VAL A 329 -5.24 0.18 -10.51
CA VAL A 329 -6.18 -0.68 -9.80
C VAL A 329 -6.06 -0.52 -8.29
N ARG A 330 -7.19 -0.67 -7.60
CA ARG A 330 -7.28 -1.05 -6.19
C ARG A 330 -8.33 -2.14 -6.04
N GLN A 331 -7.94 -3.27 -5.48
CA GLN A 331 -8.85 -4.39 -5.29
C GLN A 331 -9.76 -4.16 -4.09
N HIS A 332 -11.06 -4.40 -4.26
CA HIS A 332 -12.05 -4.27 -3.19
C HIS A 332 -11.69 -5.13 -1.98
N TYR A 333 -11.90 -4.60 -0.77
CA TYR A 333 -11.44 -5.18 0.50
C TYR A 333 -9.92 -5.34 0.61
N LEU A 334 -9.10 -4.72 -0.24
CA LEU A 334 -7.65 -4.90 -0.31
C LEU A 334 -7.25 -6.38 -0.49
N ARG A 335 -8.06 -7.14 -1.24
CA ARG A 335 -7.83 -8.57 -1.48
C ARG A 335 -6.68 -8.77 -2.46
N TYR A 336 -5.72 -9.56 -2.04
CA TYR A 336 -4.56 -9.91 -2.85
C TYR A 336 -4.14 -11.35 -2.56
N SER A 337 -3.94 -12.14 -3.61
CA SER A 337 -3.44 -13.51 -3.51
C SER A 337 -2.14 -13.64 -4.29
N ALA A 338 -1.03 -13.63 -3.56
CA ALA A 338 0.29 -13.90 -4.12
C ALA A 338 0.45 -15.36 -4.55
N HIS A 339 -0.22 -16.28 -3.84
CA HIS A 339 -0.08 -17.73 -4.01
C HIS A 339 -1.45 -18.41 -3.97
N PRO A 340 -2.25 -18.31 -5.05
CA PRO A 340 -3.55 -18.94 -5.11
C PRO A 340 -3.42 -20.47 -5.06
N ASN A 341 -4.47 -21.14 -4.60
CA ASN A 341 -4.56 -22.59 -4.74
C ASN A 341 -4.73 -22.93 -6.22
N PRO A 342 -3.87 -23.82 -6.81
CA PRO A 342 -3.97 -24.18 -8.21
C PRO A 342 -5.36 -24.73 -8.57
N PRO A 343 -5.88 -24.51 -9.79
CA PRO A 343 -5.13 -23.98 -10.95
C PRO A 343 -5.34 -22.50 -11.27
N LYS A 344 -5.64 -21.65 -10.29
CA LYS A 344 -5.96 -20.22 -10.54
C LYS A 344 -4.70 -19.36 -10.68
N ASP A 345 -4.80 -18.32 -11.49
CA ASP A 345 -3.78 -17.25 -11.56
C ASP A 345 -3.71 -16.50 -10.22
N SER A 346 -2.53 -16.00 -9.87
CA SER A 346 -2.39 -15.03 -8.78
C SER A 346 -3.00 -13.68 -9.18
N THR A 347 -3.32 -12.85 -8.22
CA THR A 347 -3.82 -11.49 -8.48
C THR A 347 -2.84 -10.72 -9.37
N LEU A 348 -1.54 -10.84 -9.10
CA LEU A 348 -0.49 -10.23 -9.90
C LEU A 348 -0.50 -10.72 -11.37
N GLN A 349 -0.68 -12.03 -11.62
CA GLN A 349 -0.74 -12.57 -12.97
C GLN A 349 -1.98 -12.08 -13.72
N ILE A 350 -3.11 -11.93 -13.03
CA ILE A 350 -4.34 -11.35 -13.59
C ILE A 350 -4.08 -9.91 -14.04
N TRP A 351 -3.50 -9.10 -13.18
CA TRP A 351 -3.17 -7.70 -13.49
C TRP A 351 -2.18 -7.56 -14.66
N GLN A 352 -1.15 -8.42 -14.70
CA GLN A 352 -0.20 -8.45 -15.84
C GLN A 352 -0.91 -8.76 -17.16
N LYS A 353 -1.80 -9.76 -17.19
CA LYS A 353 -2.58 -10.15 -18.36
C LYS A 353 -3.54 -9.02 -18.80
N ALA A 354 -4.10 -8.30 -17.85
CA ALA A 354 -5.01 -7.18 -18.09
C ALA A 354 -4.28 -5.88 -18.46
N GLY A 355 -2.94 -5.84 -18.42
CA GLY A 355 -2.16 -4.64 -18.75
C GLY A 355 -2.26 -3.54 -17.70
N ILE A 356 -2.42 -3.88 -16.43
CA ILE A 356 -2.32 -2.93 -15.31
C ILE A 356 -0.86 -2.50 -15.16
N HIS A 357 -0.66 -1.23 -14.86
CA HIS A 357 0.63 -0.62 -14.64
C HIS A 357 0.84 -0.19 -13.18
N ASP A 358 -0.18 0.33 -12.50
CA ASP A 358 -0.10 0.83 -11.14
C ASP A 358 -1.11 0.12 -10.22
N ASP A 359 -0.63 -0.37 -9.08
CA ASP A 359 -1.44 -0.98 -8.03
C ASP A 359 -1.41 -0.15 -6.76
N TYR A 360 -2.57 -0.02 -6.10
CA TYR A 360 -2.75 0.69 -4.84
C TYR A 360 -3.38 -0.20 -3.76
N THR A 361 -3.26 -1.52 -3.90
CA THR A 361 -3.99 -2.49 -3.07
C THR A 361 -3.27 -2.83 -1.77
N LEU A 362 -1.93 -2.83 -1.74
CA LEU A 362 -1.19 -3.42 -0.64
C LEU A 362 -1.13 -2.52 0.60
N GLY A 363 -2.17 -2.61 1.41
CA GLY A 363 -2.28 -2.12 2.78
C GLY A 363 -2.86 -3.21 3.68
N PHE A 364 -2.74 -3.11 4.99
CA PHE A 364 -3.53 -3.90 5.92
C PHE A 364 -4.89 -3.23 6.12
N ALA A 365 -5.97 -4.00 6.07
CA ALA A 365 -7.30 -3.44 6.29
C ALA A 365 -7.56 -3.13 7.77
N GLU A 366 -7.09 -4.00 8.65
CA GLU A 366 -7.36 -3.89 10.08
C GLU A 366 -6.45 -2.89 10.81
N GLN A 367 -5.30 -2.54 10.20
CA GLN A 367 -4.26 -1.77 10.88
C GLN A 367 -3.53 -0.82 9.92
N PRO A 368 -3.54 0.51 10.13
CA PRO A 368 -2.69 1.43 9.38
C PRO A 368 -1.22 1.11 9.59
N GLY A 369 -0.41 1.27 8.55
CA GLY A 369 1.03 1.03 8.61
C GLY A 369 1.64 0.51 7.32
N PHE A 370 2.85 -0.02 7.42
CA PHE A 370 3.69 -0.33 6.26
C PHE A 370 3.69 -1.83 5.95
N ARG A 371 2.65 -2.32 5.25
CA ARG A 371 2.50 -3.74 4.88
C ARG A 371 3.68 -4.26 4.07
N CYS A 372 4.19 -3.44 3.14
CA CYS A 372 5.33 -3.79 2.29
C CYS A 372 6.69 -3.39 2.89
N GLY A 373 6.71 -2.84 4.12
CA GLY A 373 7.91 -2.33 4.77
C GLY A 373 8.49 -1.08 4.10
N THR A 374 7.81 -0.51 3.12
CA THR A 374 8.22 0.69 2.38
C THR A 374 7.01 1.61 2.15
N CYS A 375 7.29 2.89 1.99
CA CYS A 375 6.35 3.90 1.48
C CYS A 375 6.85 4.51 0.15
N HIS A 376 7.86 3.94 -0.47
CA HIS A 376 8.27 4.29 -1.83
C HIS A 376 7.60 3.39 -2.86
N PRO A 377 7.21 3.90 -4.03
CA PRO A 377 6.72 3.08 -5.12
C PRO A 377 7.78 2.08 -5.58
N PHE A 378 7.37 0.82 -5.80
CA PHE A 378 8.27 -0.24 -6.20
C PHE A 378 7.60 -1.24 -7.16
N PRO A 379 8.35 -1.88 -8.08
CA PRO A 379 7.79 -2.90 -8.95
C PRO A 379 7.43 -4.15 -8.14
N LEU A 380 6.23 -4.71 -8.34
CA LEU A 380 5.83 -5.97 -7.74
C LEU A 380 6.73 -7.12 -8.23
N TYR A 381 6.97 -8.12 -7.37
CA TYR A 381 7.81 -9.26 -7.69
C TYR A 381 6.98 -10.52 -7.92
N ASP A 382 7.15 -11.13 -9.10
CA ASP A 382 6.55 -12.42 -9.44
C ASP A 382 7.42 -13.54 -8.87
N THR A 383 7.01 -14.06 -7.71
CA THR A 383 7.74 -15.12 -7.01
C THR A 383 7.68 -16.47 -7.71
N GLU A 384 6.71 -16.71 -8.60
CA GLU A 384 6.63 -17.94 -9.37
C GLU A 384 7.64 -17.97 -10.52
N ASN A 385 7.77 -16.85 -11.24
CA ASN A 385 8.68 -16.68 -12.36
C ASN A 385 10.00 -16.05 -11.96
N ASP A 386 10.20 -15.74 -10.68
CA ASP A 386 11.45 -15.23 -10.09
C ASP A 386 11.95 -13.95 -10.79
N ARG A 387 11.09 -12.95 -10.92
CA ARG A 387 11.40 -11.68 -11.62
C ARG A 387 10.56 -10.50 -11.11
N ALA A 388 11.13 -9.31 -11.21
CA ALA A 388 10.35 -8.08 -11.09
C ALA A 388 9.36 -7.95 -12.25
N THR A 389 8.23 -7.32 -12.00
CA THR A 389 7.21 -7.02 -13.01
C THR A 389 7.29 -5.55 -13.42
N ASN A 390 6.45 -5.16 -14.39
CA ASN A 390 6.28 -3.75 -14.76
C ASN A 390 5.14 -3.07 -13.99
N ILE A 391 4.49 -3.78 -13.04
CA ILE A 391 3.45 -3.21 -12.21
C ILE A 391 4.10 -2.55 -11.00
N ILE A 392 3.83 -1.28 -10.82
CA ILE A 392 4.32 -0.48 -9.69
C ILE A 392 3.28 -0.50 -8.57
N GLU A 393 3.68 -0.98 -7.42
CA GLU A 393 2.90 -0.85 -6.19
C GLU A 393 3.11 0.53 -5.59
N HIS A 394 2.01 1.16 -5.20
CA HIS A 394 1.93 2.38 -4.41
C HIS A 394 1.35 2.03 -3.03
N PRO A 395 2.19 1.78 -2.00
CA PRO A 395 1.75 1.18 -0.75
C PRO A 395 0.73 2.04 -0.01
N LEU A 396 -0.44 1.47 0.29
CA LEU A 396 -1.47 2.12 1.10
C LEU A 396 -1.04 2.16 2.58
N ILE A 397 -0.98 3.36 3.17
CA ILE A 397 -0.52 3.55 4.54
C ILE A 397 -1.69 3.68 5.53
N VAL A 398 -2.72 4.45 5.17
CA VAL A 398 -3.88 4.67 6.04
C VAL A 398 -5.17 4.51 5.23
N MET A 399 -6.14 3.79 5.81
CA MET A 399 -7.52 3.73 5.34
C MET A 399 -8.44 4.21 6.44
N ASP A 400 -9.46 4.98 6.09
CA ASP A 400 -10.49 5.45 7.03
C ASP A 400 -11.20 4.29 7.74
N GLY A 401 -11.54 3.21 7.01
CA GLY A 401 -12.10 2.00 7.58
C GLY A 401 -11.21 1.36 8.65
N SER A 402 -9.87 1.40 8.48
CA SER A 402 -8.94 0.92 9.51
C SER A 402 -9.07 1.74 10.81
N LEU A 403 -9.24 3.05 10.69
CA LEU A 403 -9.34 3.95 11.85
C LEU A 403 -10.67 3.77 12.59
N PHE A 404 -11.79 3.71 11.84
CA PHE A 404 -13.13 3.82 12.43
C PHE A 404 -13.83 2.47 12.61
N ASP A 405 -13.72 1.54 11.64
CA ASP A 405 -14.45 0.28 11.67
C ASP A 405 -13.68 -0.83 12.39
N TYR A 406 -12.35 -0.85 12.27
CA TYR A 406 -11.52 -1.88 12.91
C TYR A 406 -10.95 -1.43 14.24
N LEU A 407 -10.34 -0.25 14.32
CA LEU A 407 -9.69 0.24 15.54
C LEU A 407 -10.60 1.09 16.42
N HIS A 408 -11.76 1.53 15.91
CA HIS A 408 -12.74 2.37 16.63
C HIS A 408 -12.12 3.62 17.26
N LEU A 409 -11.16 4.25 16.57
CA LEU A 409 -10.46 5.42 17.09
C LEU A 409 -11.36 6.65 17.07
N ASN A 410 -11.18 7.51 18.07
CA ASN A 410 -11.74 8.86 18.06
C ASN A 410 -10.88 9.80 17.20
N ILE A 411 -11.33 11.05 17.01
CA ILE A 411 -10.66 12.06 16.17
C ILE A 411 -9.23 12.33 16.65
N THR A 412 -9.02 12.47 17.96
CA THR A 412 -7.71 12.78 18.54
C THR A 412 -6.70 11.66 18.29
N ASP A 413 -7.11 10.42 18.57
CA ASP A 413 -6.24 9.25 18.39
C ASP A 413 -5.98 8.97 16.91
N SER A 414 -6.98 9.19 16.04
CA SER A 414 -6.83 9.08 14.58
C SER A 414 -5.80 10.09 14.06
N ASN A 415 -5.90 11.36 14.45
CA ASN A 415 -4.94 12.38 14.06
C ASN A 415 -3.52 12.06 14.56
N ALA A 416 -3.39 11.62 15.81
CA ALA A 416 -2.09 11.25 16.37
C ALA A 416 -1.43 10.09 15.59
N LEU A 417 -2.22 9.07 15.20
CA LEU A 417 -1.72 7.96 14.41
C LEU A 417 -1.35 8.39 12.98
N ILE A 418 -2.19 9.19 12.32
CA ILE A 418 -1.92 9.75 10.99
C ILE A 418 -0.65 10.60 11.01
N ASP A 419 -0.52 11.53 11.95
CA ASP A 419 0.65 12.41 12.07
C ASP A 419 1.93 11.59 12.30
N LYS A 420 1.86 10.54 13.11
CA LYS A 420 2.99 9.61 13.31
C LYS A 420 3.41 8.92 12.02
N LEU A 421 2.45 8.37 11.24
CA LEU A 421 2.75 7.64 10.01
C LEU A 421 3.23 8.61 8.89
N LEU A 422 2.62 9.79 8.78
CA LEU A 422 3.05 10.83 7.87
C LEU A 422 4.51 11.26 8.15
N TYR A 423 4.82 11.51 9.43
CA TYR A 423 6.18 11.82 9.85
C TYR A 423 7.18 10.73 9.43
N ARG A 424 6.82 9.43 9.60
CA ARG A 424 7.68 8.32 9.18
C ARG A 424 7.92 8.31 7.67
N CYS A 425 6.91 8.60 6.86
CA CYS A 425 7.09 8.75 5.41
C CYS A 425 8.04 9.92 5.08
N GLN A 426 7.89 11.05 5.77
CA GLN A 426 8.75 12.22 5.55
C GLN A 426 10.21 11.98 5.93
N VAL A 427 10.48 11.27 7.05
CA VAL A 427 11.85 10.92 7.50
C VAL A 427 12.59 10.10 6.45
N VAL A 428 11.90 9.18 5.79
CA VAL A 428 12.50 8.33 4.75
C VAL A 428 12.29 8.86 3.32
N GLU A 429 11.78 10.10 3.18
CA GLU A 429 11.52 10.75 1.87
C GLU A 429 10.53 9.96 1.00
N GLY A 430 9.63 9.17 1.60
CA GLY A 430 8.64 8.33 0.90
C GLY A 430 7.27 9.00 0.77
N ASP A 431 6.32 8.34 0.12
CA ASP A 431 4.98 8.86 -0.12
C ASP A 431 4.00 8.42 0.98
N PHE A 432 3.06 9.30 1.30
CA PHE A 432 1.97 9.00 2.22
C PHE A 432 0.67 8.84 1.45
N ILE A 433 0.22 7.60 1.28
CA ILE A 433 -1.02 7.27 0.56
C ILE A 433 -2.14 7.02 1.56
N ILE A 434 -3.22 7.80 1.42
CA ILE A 434 -4.43 7.68 2.23
C ILE A 434 -5.61 7.28 1.38
N LEU A 435 -6.40 6.33 1.87
CA LEU A 435 -7.73 6.00 1.34
C LEU A 435 -8.79 6.65 2.21
N TRP A 436 -9.67 7.43 1.56
CA TRP A 436 -10.83 8.04 2.19
C TRP A 436 -12.06 7.86 1.30
N HIS A 437 -13.08 7.15 1.82
CA HIS A 437 -14.30 6.87 1.07
C HIS A 437 -15.23 8.08 0.98
N ASN A 438 -15.90 8.25 -0.15
CA ASN A 438 -16.80 9.37 -0.40
C ASN A 438 -17.99 9.44 0.55
N HIS A 439 -18.52 8.31 1.02
CA HIS A 439 -19.67 8.28 1.91
C HIS A 439 -19.41 8.93 3.30
N LEU A 440 -18.14 9.05 3.70
CA LEU A 440 -17.74 9.73 4.94
C LEU A 440 -17.84 11.26 4.88
N LEU A 441 -18.19 11.85 3.73
CA LEU A 441 -18.50 13.26 3.63
C LEU A 441 -19.98 13.55 3.85
N SER A 442 -20.83 12.52 3.95
CA SER A 442 -22.24 12.71 4.30
C SER A 442 -22.38 13.37 5.67
N ARG A 443 -23.52 14.02 5.90
CA ARG A 443 -23.75 14.78 7.14
C ARG A 443 -23.48 14.01 8.43
N SER A 444 -23.76 12.73 8.45
CA SER A 444 -23.55 11.87 9.63
C SER A 444 -22.08 11.71 10.01
N TYR A 445 -21.18 11.77 9.03
CA TYR A 445 -19.74 11.58 9.19
C TYR A 445 -18.93 12.85 8.88
N ARG A 446 -19.59 13.95 8.56
CA ARG A 446 -18.97 15.24 8.18
C ARG A 446 -17.91 15.70 9.16
N ASN A 447 -18.13 15.47 10.45
CA ASN A 447 -17.18 15.80 11.51
C ASN A 447 -15.84 15.07 11.39
N LEU A 448 -15.82 13.84 10.88
CA LEU A 448 -14.57 13.09 10.62
C LEU A 448 -13.80 13.72 9.47
N PHE A 449 -14.50 14.04 8.39
CA PHE A 449 -13.89 14.73 7.25
C PHE A 449 -13.28 16.09 7.64
N GLU A 450 -14.02 16.93 8.36
CA GLU A 450 -13.61 18.27 8.72
C GLU A 450 -12.48 18.33 9.77
N ASN A 451 -12.38 17.32 10.65
CA ASN A 451 -11.41 17.31 11.74
C ASN A 451 -10.25 16.35 11.53
N ILE A 452 -10.28 15.49 10.50
CA ILE A 452 -9.19 14.55 10.20
C ILE A 452 -8.69 14.74 8.77
N TYR A 453 -9.53 14.46 7.76
CA TYR A 453 -9.08 14.46 6.37
C TYR A 453 -8.71 15.85 5.85
N LEU A 454 -9.58 16.84 6.03
CA LEU A 454 -9.35 18.20 5.53
C LEU A 454 -8.11 18.86 6.15
N PRO A 455 -7.86 18.79 7.47
CA PRO A 455 -6.62 19.27 8.06
C PRO A 455 -5.36 18.57 7.55
N LEU A 456 -5.43 17.25 7.32
CA LEU A 456 -4.32 16.48 6.75
C LEU A 456 -3.94 17.00 5.36
N ILE A 457 -4.94 17.17 4.46
CA ILE A 457 -4.73 17.67 3.11
C ILE A 457 -4.12 19.08 3.12
N GLN A 458 -4.57 19.95 4.02
CA GLN A 458 -4.10 21.32 4.12
C GLN A 458 -2.68 21.46 4.71
N LYS A 459 -2.29 20.59 5.64
CA LYS A 459 -0.93 20.60 6.24
C LYS A 459 0.19 20.34 5.22
N HIS A 460 -0.09 19.63 4.14
CA HIS A 460 0.94 19.26 3.16
C HIS A 460 1.31 20.41 2.21
N THR A 461 0.52 21.48 2.16
CA THR A 461 0.73 22.64 1.28
C THR A 461 1.51 23.77 1.94
N THR A 462 1.84 23.65 3.22
CA THR A 462 2.70 24.59 3.98
C THR A 462 4.08 24.00 4.18
#